data_61da52db596011a9a8025c2dd1ae0f41
#
_entry.id   61da52db596011a9a8025c2dd1ae0f41
#
_cell.length_a   1.000
_cell.length_b   1.000
_cell.length_c   1.000
_cell.angle_alpha   90.00
_cell.angle_beta   90.00
_cell.angle_gamma   90.00
#
_symmetry.space_group_name_H-M   'P 1'
#
loop_
_entity.id
_entity.type
_entity.pdbx_description
1 polymer ?
#
loop_
_entity_poly.entity_id
_entity_poly.type
_entity_poly.pdbx_seq_one_letter_code
_entity_poly.pdbx_strand_id
1 'polypeptide(L)'
;LSINIGQRWNLSFFEAIVFGDTAQQRGIDAAFFNPVIFYRPLEFAVGSRGSNALLGTGVSYRIMNGMQAYGQFVLDEFNLDAFLNESGSWLNKYSWQLGWKYYDAFGVSGLFTRLEYNASRPFTYSHREPISNFGHYGQPLAHPWGANFHELLLHGLWQKGRWEFDLRYHFGLMGLDFDSTNYGADIYRSYNENRVSDNNNQVAQGATSTYHFVHARIAWVVNPASGLKLEAGARWRSLAADNSRTDFTPINTGMSNYYYLGLRTEFFNNYYDF
;
A
#
# COMPACT_ATOMS: atom_id res chain seq x y z
N LEU A 1 -17.07 -5.95 -7.43
CA LEU A 1 -17.95 -7.04 -7.03
C LEU A 1 -17.51 -7.56 -5.67
N SER A 2 -18.44 -7.69 -4.71
CA SER A 2 -18.17 -8.31 -3.41
C SER A 2 -19.25 -9.33 -3.11
N ILE A 3 -18.85 -10.49 -2.62
CA ILE A 3 -19.73 -11.64 -2.38
C ILE A 3 -19.47 -12.17 -0.97
N ASN A 4 -20.53 -12.30 -0.18
CA ASN A 4 -20.46 -12.99 1.10
C ASN A 4 -20.81 -14.48 0.91
N ILE A 5 -19.92 -15.35 1.37
CA ILE A 5 -20.10 -16.79 1.35
C ILE A 5 -20.30 -17.26 2.78
N GLY A 6 -21.55 -17.59 3.10
CA GLY A 6 -21.96 -17.87 4.46
C GLY A 6 -21.76 -16.66 5.39
N GLN A 7 -21.48 -16.93 6.66
CA GLN A 7 -21.31 -15.88 7.68
C GLN A 7 -19.85 -15.47 7.94
N ARG A 8 -18.90 -16.17 7.31
CA ARG A 8 -17.48 -16.04 7.65
C ARG A 8 -16.61 -15.49 6.54
N TRP A 9 -16.96 -15.73 5.27
CA TRP A 9 -16.14 -15.35 4.12
C TRP A 9 -16.73 -14.16 3.40
N ASN A 10 -15.87 -13.23 3.02
CA ASN A 10 -16.16 -12.22 2.00
C ASN A 10 -15.06 -12.30 0.94
N LEU A 11 -15.48 -12.41 -0.32
CA LEU A 11 -14.61 -12.34 -1.48
C LEU A 11 -14.94 -11.08 -2.26
N SER A 12 -13.94 -10.37 -2.71
CA SER A 12 -14.10 -9.18 -3.54
C SER A 12 -13.19 -9.25 -4.76
N PHE A 13 -13.70 -8.73 -5.87
CA PHE A 13 -12.96 -8.55 -7.11
C PHE A 13 -13.12 -7.10 -7.53
N PHE A 14 -12.05 -6.50 -7.96
CA PHE A 14 -12.04 -5.15 -8.47
C PHE A 14 -11.10 -5.04 -9.66
N GLU A 15 -11.35 -4.08 -10.49
CA GLU A 15 -10.51 -3.71 -11.61
C GLU A 15 -10.38 -2.20 -11.63
N ALA A 16 -9.22 -1.72 -12.00
CA ALA A 16 -8.95 -0.31 -12.19
C ALA A 16 -8.29 -0.11 -13.55
N ILE A 17 -8.64 0.96 -14.24
CA ILE A 17 -7.96 1.37 -15.46
C ILE A 17 -7.45 2.79 -15.31
N VAL A 18 -6.21 3.00 -15.71
CA VAL A 18 -5.59 4.32 -15.83
C VAL A 18 -5.33 4.58 -17.31
N PHE A 19 -5.72 5.75 -17.78
CA PHE A 19 -5.43 6.19 -19.12
C PHE A 19 -5.09 7.67 -19.15
N GLY A 20 -4.20 8.04 -20.04
CA GLY A 20 -3.78 9.42 -20.25
C GLY A 20 -4.07 9.87 -21.68
N ASP A 21 -4.55 11.09 -21.84
CA ASP A 21 -4.76 11.72 -23.14
C ASP A 21 -3.65 12.73 -23.43
N THR A 22 -2.49 12.24 -23.89
CA THR A 22 -1.36 13.16 -24.12
C THR A 22 -0.97 13.35 -25.58
N ALA A 23 -1.12 12.31 -26.40
CA ALA A 23 -0.57 12.38 -27.77
C ALA A 23 -1.62 12.52 -28.86
N GLN A 24 -2.88 12.28 -28.61
CA GLN A 24 -3.89 12.11 -29.64
C GLN A 24 -5.20 12.87 -29.43
N GLN A 25 -5.33 13.69 -28.38
CA GLN A 25 -6.53 14.52 -28.08
C GLN A 25 -7.85 13.72 -28.16
N ARG A 26 -7.84 12.47 -27.71
CA ARG A 26 -8.98 11.55 -27.90
C ARG A 26 -10.09 11.71 -26.86
N GLY A 27 -9.84 12.49 -25.82
CA GLY A 27 -10.80 12.60 -24.73
C GLY A 27 -11.03 11.28 -23.99
N ILE A 28 -12.08 11.24 -23.21
CA ILE A 28 -12.48 10.06 -22.44
C ILE A 28 -13.13 9.06 -23.40
N ASP A 29 -12.58 7.84 -23.49
CA ASP A 29 -13.20 6.77 -24.28
C ASP A 29 -14.43 6.23 -23.53
N ALA A 30 -15.59 6.26 -24.19
CA ALA A 30 -16.84 5.76 -23.62
C ALA A 30 -16.78 4.28 -23.21
N ALA A 31 -15.87 3.50 -23.78
CA ALA A 31 -15.65 2.11 -23.43
C ALA A 31 -15.20 1.94 -21.96
N PHE A 32 -14.54 2.94 -21.37
CA PHE A 32 -14.09 2.91 -19.97
C PHE A 32 -15.20 3.24 -18.97
N PHE A 33 -16.38 3.63 -19.39
CA PHE A 33 -17.55 3.80 -18.52
C PHE A 33 -18.37 2.52 -18.34
N ASN A 34 -17.89 1.38 -18.86
CA ASN A 34 -18.58 0.11 -18.68
C ASN A 34 -18.54 -0.27 -17.17
N PRO A 35 -19.70 -0.40 -16.50
CA PRO A 35 -19.74 -0.76 -15.09
C PRO A 35 -19.47 -2.26 -14.85
N VAL A 36 -19.32 -3.04 -15.91
CA VAL A 36 -19.02 -4.47 -15.82
C VAL A 36 -17.50 -4.63 -15.85
N ILE A 37 -16.96 -5.32 -14.83
CA ILE A 37 -15.55 -5.68 -14.73
C ILE A 37 -15.14 -6.43 -15.99
N PHE A 38 -14.07 -6.10 -16.65
CA PHE A 38 -13.37 -6.76 -17.77
C PHE A 38 -12.70 -5.71 -18.69
N TYR A 39 -11.98 -4.78 -18.07
CA TYR A 39 -11.21 -3.79 -18.83
C TYR A 39 -9.96 -4.38 -19.48
N ARG A 40 -9.41 -5.46 -18.94
CA ARG A 40 -8.21 -6.11 -19.49
C ARG A 40 -8.43 -6.62 -20.93
N PRO A 41 -9.53 -7.35 -21.24
CA PRO A 41 -9.84 -7.67 -22.64
C PRO A 41 -10.06 -6.44 -23.52
N LEU A 42 -10.61 -5.36 -22.97
CA LEU A 42 -10.80 -4.13 -23.68
C LEU A 42 -9.48 -3.43 -24.00
N GLU A 43 -8.55 -3.40 -23.05
CA GLU A 43 -7.18 -2.92 -23.24
C GLU A 43 -6.49 -3.64 -24.42
N PHE A 44 -6.61 -4.97 -24.49
CA PHE A 44 -6.09 -5.76 -25.61
C PHE A 44 -6.80 -5.48 -26.92
N ALA A 45 -8.13 -5.32 -26.91
CA ALA A 45 -8.94 -5.10 -28.12
C ALA A 45 -8.70 -3.71 -28.74
N VAL A 46 -8.52 -2.69 -27.90
CA VAL A 46 -8.26 -1.30 -28.34
C VAL A 46 -6.78 -1.09 -28.70
N GLY A 47 -5.93 -2.09 -28.42
CA GLY A 47 -4.49 -2.02 -28.49
C GLY A 47 -3.95 -1.14 -27.36
N SER A 48 -2.76 -1.44 -26.85
CA SER A 48 -2.11 -0.75 -25.71
C SER A 48 -1.78 0.73 -26.02
N ARG A 49 -2.81 1.52 -26.24
CA ARG A 49 -2.72 2.95 -26.62
C ARG A 49 -2.48 3.86 -25.42
N GLY A 50 -1.72 3.36 -24.41
CA GLY A 50 -1.38 4.13 -23.24
C GLY A 50 -2.34 3.96 -22.05
N SER A 51 -3.19 2.92 -22.06
CA SER A 51 -3.98 2.53 -20.88
C SER A 51 -3.29 1.42 -20.11
N ASN A 52 -3.47 1.40 -18.79
CA ASN A 52 -2.99 0.38 -17.88
C ASN A 52 -4.14 -0.15 -17.04
N ALA A 53 -4.45 -1.44 -17.15
CA ALA A 53 -5.53 -2.09 -16.43
C ALA A 53 -4.96 -3.03 -15.34
N LEU A 54 -5.43 -2.83 -14.11
CA LEU A 54 -5.06 -3.62 -12.95
C LEU A 54 -6.25 -4.47 -12.49
N LEU A 55 -5.98 -5.73 -12.17
CA LEU A 55 -6.94 -6.65 -11.57
C LEU A 55 -6.63 -6.85 -10.11
N GLY A 56 -7.65 -6.86 -9.25
CA GLY A 56 -7.46 -7.13 -7.84
C GLY A 56 -8.51 -8.08 -7.27
N THR A 57 -8.09 -8.82 -6.28
CA THR A 57 -8.96 -9.66 -5.46
C THR A 57 -8.68 -9.43 -3.99
N GLY A 58 -9.74 -9.47 -3.20
CA GLY A 58 -9.66 -9.39 -1.76
C GLY A 58 -10.39 -10.55 -1.11
N VAL A 59 -9.90 -10.99 0.01
CA VAL A 59 -10.53 -12.02 0.83
C VAL A 59 -10.53 -11.58 2.27
N SER A 60 -11.63 -11.81 2.97
CA SER A 60 -11.65 -11.73 4.42
C SER A 60 -12.34 -12.95 5.02
N TYR A 61 -11.82 -13.39 6.14
CA TYR A 61 -12.30 -14.56 6.86
C TYR A 61 -12.44 -14.27 8.33
N ARG A 62 -13.66 -14.43 8.85
CA ARG A 62 -13.94 -14.35 10.29
C ARG A 62 -13.54 -15.67 10.94
N ILE A 63 -12.40 -15.68 11.65
CA ILE A 63 -11.88 -16.85 12.35
C ILE A 63 -12.79 -17.20 13.52
N MET A 64 -13.08 -16.20 14.34
CA MET A 64 -14.00 -16.25 15.47
C MET A 64 -14.58 -14.86 15.76
N ASN A 65 -15.45 -14.75 16.75
CA ASN A 65 -15.93 -13.44 17.18
C ASN A 65 -14.76 -12.54 17.60
N GLY A 66 -14.74 -11.33 17.05
CA GLY A 66 -13.65 -10.38 17.30
C GLY A 66 -12.36 -10.62 16.51
N MET A 67 -12.19 -11.76 15.80
CA MET A 67 -10.95 -12.06 15.07
C MET A 67 -11.20 -12.28 13.57
N GLN A 68 -10.48 -11.56 12.74
CA GLN A 68 -10.58 -11.60 11.28
C GLN A 68 -9.20 -11.63 10.65
N ALA A 69 -8.99 -12.55 9.72
CA ALA A 69 -7.89 -12.49 8.75
C ALA A 69 -8.40 -11.87 7.44
N TYR A 70 -7.52 -11.19 6.73
CA TYR A 70 -7.81 -10.63 5.41
C TYR A 70 -6.58 -10.62 4.53
N GLY A 71 -6.81 -10.58 3.24
CA GLY A 71 -5.77 -10.45 2.25
C GLY A 71 -6.27 -9.74 1.00
N GLN A 72 -5.35 -9.14 0.29
CA GLN A 72 -5.58 -8.53 -1.01
C GLN A 72 -4.43 -8.88 -1.94
N PHE A 73 -4.75 -9.11 -3.19
CA PHE A 73 -3.79 -9.34 -4.25
C PHE A 73 -4.14 -8.44 -5.43
N VAL A 74 -3.14 -7.77 -5.98
CA VAL A 74 -3.27 -6.93 -7.17
C VAL A 74 -2.31 -7.43 -8.23
N LEU A 75 -2.83 -7.62 -9.42
CA LEU A 75 -2.11 -8.03 -10.61
C LEU A 75 -2.10 -6.87 -11.61
N ASP A 76 -0.94 -6.38 -11.95
CA ASP A 76 -0.73 -5.34 -12.97
C ASP A 76 -0.41 -6.01 -14.32
N GLU A 77 0.72 -6.73 -14.41
CA GLU A 77 1.09 -7.56 -15.57
C GLU A 77 1.53 -8.95 -15.10
N PHE A 78 1.33 -9.97 -15.94
CA PHE A 78 1.68 -11.33 -15.61
C PHE A 78 2.02 -12.16 -16.84
N ASN A 79 3.18 -12.80 -16.78
CA ASN A 79 3.61 -13.78 -17.76
C ASN A 79 3.76 -15.14 -17.07
N LEU A 80 2.86 -16.07 -17.41
CA LEU A 80 2.79 -17.38 -16.77
C LEU A 80 4.05 -18.22 -17.02
N ASP A 81 4.59 -18.21 -18.25
CA ASP A 81 5.75 -19.01 -18.59
C ASP A 81 6.98 -18.54 -17.80
N ALA A 82 7.17 -17.22 -17.72
CA ALA A 82 8.24 -16.62 -16.92
C ALA A 82 8.07 -16.87 -15.41
N PHE A 83 6.83 -16.98 -14.94
CA PHE A 83 6.53 -17.31 -13.54
C PHE A 83 6.84 -18.77 -13.22
N LEU A 84 6.41 -19.71 -14.08
CA LEU A 84 6.65 -21.13 -13.90
C LEU A 84 8.13 -21.52 -14.02
N ASN A 85 8.89 -20.79 -14.81
CA ASN A 85 10.34 -20.99 -14.97
C ASN A 85 11.17 -20.27 -13.87
N GLU A 86 10.52 -19.69 -12.85
CA GLU A 86 11.17 -18.98 -11.75
C GLU A 86 12.19 -17.92 -12.21
N SER A 87 11.96 -17.32 -13.37
CA SER A 87 12.91 -16.41 -14.00
C SER A 87 13.07 -15.08 -13.25
N GLY A 88 12.20 -14.76 -12.30
CA GLY A 88 12.17 -13.44 -11.66
C GLY A 88 11.91 -12.30 -12.66
N SER A 89 11.13 -12.57 -13.71
CA SER A 89 10.86 -11.63 -14.79
C SER A 89 10.22 -10.33 -14.27
N TRP A 90 10.65 -9.21 -14.83
CA TRP A 90 10.06 -7.89 -14.57
C TRP A 90 8.59 -7.79 -15.03
N LEU A 91 8.17 -8.63 -15.99
CA LEU A 91 6.79 -8.72 -16.48
C LEU A 91 5.81 -9.24 -15.41
N ASN A 92 6.30 -9.89 -14.36
CA ASN A 92 5.45 -10.36 -13.27
C ASN A 92 5.30 -9.28 -12.21
N LYS A 93 4.36 -8.37 -12.46
CA LYS A 93 4.06 -7.20 -11.64
C LYS A 93 2.83 -7.46 -10.79
N TYR A 94 3.04 -7.62 -9.50
CA TYR A 94 1.96 -7.84 -8.55
C TYR A 94 2.32 -7.38 -7.15
N SER A 95 1.29 -7.12 -6.37
CA SER A 95 1.39 -6.73 -4.97
C SER A 95 0.41 -7.53 -4.13
N TRP A 96 0.74 -7.72 -2.86
CA TRP A 96 -0.14 -8.43 -1.93
C TRP A 96 -0.10 -7.81 -0.54
N GLN A 97 -1.22 -7.98 0.15
CA GLN A 97 -1.43 -7.62 1.53
C GLN A 97 -2.00 -8.83 2.27
N LEU A 98 -1.47 -9.10 3.44
CA LEU A 98 -2.01 -10.07 4.37
C LEU A 98 -2.16 -9.40 5.73
N GLY A 99 -3.29 -9.57 6.37
CA GLY A 99 -3.53 -8.92 7.63
C GLY A 99 -4.43 -9.70 8.57
N TRP A 100 -4.35 -9.31 9.82
CA TRP A 100 -5.11 -9.89 10.91
C TRP A 100 -5.55 -8.78 11.87
N LYS A 101 -6.82 -8.82 12.28
CA LYS A 101 -7.43 -7.91 13.26
C LYS A 101 -8.03 -8.71 14.39
N TYR A 102 -7.83 -8.25 15.62
CA TYR A 102 -8.36 -8.92 16.80
C TYR A 102 -8.87 -7.88 17.81
N TYR A 103 -10.17 -7.89 18.02
CA TYR A 103 -10.88 -7.08 19.00
C TYR A 103 -11.02 -7.87 20.30
N ASP A 104 -10.94 -7.21 21.44
CA ASP A 104 -10.83 -7.81 22.77
C ASP A 104 -9.72 -8.89 22.81
N ALA A 105 -8.60 -8.51 22.22
CA ALA A 105 -7.48 -9.42 21.96
C ALA A 105 -7.00 -10.09 23.24
N PHE A 106 -6.76 -11.40 23.15
CA PHE A 106 -6.29 -12.23 24.27
C PHE A 106 -7.19 -12.18 25.51
N GLY A 107 -8.47 -11.88 25.34
CA GLY A 107 -9.44 -11.73 26.43
C GLY A 107 -9.33 -10.41 27.20
N VAL A 108 -8.53 -9.47 26.72
CA VAL A 108 -8.41 -8.13 27.31
C VAL A 108 -9.46 -7.21 26.71
N SER A 109 -10.47 -6.86 27.50
CA SER A 109 -11.55 -5.98 27.05
C SER A 109 -11.02 -4.62 26.61
N GLY A 110 -11.50 -4.18 25.41
CA GLY A 110 -11.12 -2.92 24.80
C GLY A 110 -9.74 -2.90 24.16
N LEU A 111 -9.05 -4.05 24.06
CA LEU A 111 -7.78 -4.17 23.32
C LEU A 111 -8.03 -4.57 21.88
N PHE A 112 -7.70 -3.68 20.95
CA PHE A 112 -7.63 -3.97 19.53
C PHE A 112 -6.18 -4.18 19.11
N THR A 113 -5.91 -5.22 18.32
CA THR A 113 -4.60 -5.46 17.71
C THR A 113 -4.74 -5.70 16.21
N ARG A 114 -3.78 -5.22 15.44
CA ARG A 114 -3.65 -5.47 13.99
C ARG A 114 -2.20 -5.81 13.68
N LEU A 115 -2.02 -6.86 12.91
CA LEU A 115 -0.79 -7.21 12.22
C LEU A 115 -1.08 -7.18 10.72
N GLU A 116 -0.21 -6.57 9.94
CA GLU A 116 -0.36 -6.49 8.49
C GLU A 116 1.00 -6.56 7.82
N TYR A 117 1.07 -7.31 6.74
CA TYR A 117 2.22 -7.40 5.88
C TYR A 117 1.82 -7.00 4.47
N ASN A 118 2.56 -6.05 3.90
CA ASN A 118 2.41 -5.55 2.56
C ASN A 118 3.68 -5.79 1.77
N ALA A 119 3.55 -6.14 0.50
CA ALA A 119 4.69 -6.23 -0.38
C ALA A 119 4.30 -5.91 -1.82
N SER A 120 5.22 -5.34 -2.54
CA SER A 120 5.06 -5.03 -3.97
C SER A 120 6.32 -5.40 -4.72
N ARG A 121 6.17 -6.12 -5.81
CA ARG A 121 7.30 -6.45 -6.70
C ARG A 121 7.85 -5.22 -7.40
N PRO A 122 9.13 -5.27 -7.84
CA PRO A 122 9.69 -4.25 -8.72
C PRO A 122 8.81 -4.01 -9.95
N PHE A 123 8.77 -2.76 -10.41
CA PHE A 123 8.04 -2.31 -11.60
C PHE A 123 6.51 -2.38 -11.52
N THR A 124 5.92 -2.94 -10.45
CA THR A 124 4.48 -2.93 -10.23
C THR A 124 3.98 -1.49 -10.19
N TYR A 125 2.83 -1.21 -10.80
CA TYR A 125 2.21 0.12 -10.90
C TYR A 125 2.91 1.11 -11.85
N SER A 126 4.10 0.79 -12.37
CA SER A 126 4.76 1.56 -13.41
C SER A 126 4.29 1.13 -14.80
N HIS A 127 4.33 2.04 -15.77
CA HIS A 127 3.93 1.76 -17.14
C HIS A 127 5.00 2.24 -18.13
N ARG A 128 4.95 1.71 -19.37
CA ARG A 128 5.81 2.17 -20.47
C ARG A 128 5.68 3.67 -20.68
N GLU A 129 4.44 4.13 -20.70
CA GLU A 129 4.12 5.56 -20.73
C GLU A 129 3.89 6.04 -19.29
N PRO A 130 4.74 6.89 -18.72
CA PRO A 130 4.63 7.30 -17.32
C PRO A 130 3.30 7.90 -16.91
N ILE A 131 2.55 8.49 -17.85
CA ILE A 131 1.22 9.04 -17.58
C ILE A 131 0.18 7.96 -17.23
N SER A 132 0.42 6.71 -17.62
CA SER A 132 -0.48 5.57 -17.37
C SER A 132 -0.03 4.75 -16.15
N ASN A 133 0.88 5.27 -15.31
CA ASN A 133 1.20 4.66 -14.03
C ASN A 133 -0.02 4.68 -13.09
N PHE A 134 -0.01 3.85 -12.06
CA PHE A 134 -1.07 3.83 -11.04
C PHE A 134 -0.82 4.88 -9.97
N GLY A 135 -0.79 6.14 -10.39
CA GLY A 135 -0.59 7.32 -9.55
C GLY A 135 -1.49 8.48 -9.97
N HIS A 136 -1.70 9.43 -9.06
CA HIS A 136 -2.50 10.62 -9.29
C HIS A 136 -1.93 11.80 -8.50
N TYR A 137 -1.78 12.98 -9.12
CA TYR A 137 -1.16 14.17 -8.52
C TYR A 137 0.21 13.89 -7.84
N GLY A 138 1.05 13.05 -8.44
CA GLY A 138 2.36 12.69 -7.89
C GLY A 138 2.29 11.81 -6.64
N GLN A 139 1.15 11.15 -6.39
CA GLN A 139 0.96 10.20 -5.29
C GLN A 139 0.57 8.83 -5.82
N PRO A 140 1.23 7.75 -5.38
CA PRO A 140 0.81 6.40 -5.70
C PRO A 140 -0.60 6.13 -5.15
N LEU A 141 -1.46 5.48 -5.97
CA LEU A 141 -2.84 5.17 -5.57
C LEU A 141 -2.95 3.90 -4.72
N ALA A 142 -1.98 2.99 -4.84
CA ALA A 142 -2.00 1.73 -4.08
C ALA A 142 -1.33 1.87 -2.72
N HIS A 143 -0.03 2.07 -2.70
CA HIS A 143 0.76 2.18 -1.48
C HIS A 143 1.68 3.41 -1.54
N PRO A 144 1.86 4.18 -0.46
CA PRO A 144 2.68 5.40 -0.47
C PRO A 144 4.13 5.18 -0.92
N TRP A 145 4.67 3.99 -0.77
CA TRP A 145 6.04 3.66 -1.20
C TRP A 145 6.13 3.21 -2.66
N GLY A 146 5.01 3.18 -3.40
CA GLY A 146 4.98 2.74 -4.80
C GLY A 146 5.19 1.24 -4.94
N ALA A 147 6.36 0.82 -5.39
CA ALA A 147 6.71 -0.58 -5.64
C ALA A 147 8.05 -0.98 -4.99
N ASN A 148 8.46 -2.23 -5.17
CA ASN A 148 9.77 -2.76 -4.76
C ASN A 148 10.04 -2.68 -3.25
N PHE A 149 9.09 -3.12 -2.42
CA PHE A 149 9.18 -3.06 -0.97
C PHE A 149 8.54 -4.24 -0.25
N HIS A 150 8.95 -4.43 1.01
CA HIS A 150 8.27 -5.20 2.05
C HIS A 150 7.92 -4.27 3.22
N GLU A 151 6.74 -4.42 3.78
CA GLU A 151 6.31 -3.66 4.96
C GLU A 151 5.61 -4.55 5.97
N LEU A 152 5.93 -4.36 7.24
CA LEU A 152 5.24 -4.97 8.38
C LEU A 152 4.64 -3.87 9.25
N LEU A 153 3.36 -3.95 9.53
CA LEU A 153 2.62 -3.04 10.38
C LEU A 153 2.11 -3.76 11.62
N LEU A 154 2.40 -3.19 12.78
CA LEU A 154 1.83 -3.59 14.06
C LEU A 154 1.05 -2.41 14.63
N HIS A 155 -0.17 -2.64 15.07
CA HIS A 155 -0.99 -1.64 15.73
C HIS A 155 -1.69 -2.26 16.93
N GLY A 156 -1.54 -1.63 18.09
CA GLY A 156 -2.27 -1.92 19.31
C GLY A 156 -3.01 -0.67 19.80
N LEU A 157 -4.30 -0.78 20.02
CA LEU A 157 -5.13 0.26 20.62
C LEU A 157 -5.85 -0.33 21.82
N TRP A 158 -5.62 0.21 23.01
CA TRP A 158 -6.32 -0.21 24.21
C TRP A 158 -7.11 0.94 24.81
N GLN A 159 -8.39 0.69 25.06
CA GLN A 159 -9.30 1.63 25.69
C GLN A 159 -9.85 1.03 26.98
N LYS A 160 -9.61 1.73 28.09
CA LYS A 160 -10.15 1.34 29.40
C LYS A 160 -10.64 2.56 30.18
N GLY A 161 -11.93 2.62 30.39
CA GLY A 161 -12.56 3.77 31.03
C GLY A 161 -12.33 5.04 30.23
N ARG A 162 -11.59 5.98 30.81
CA ARG A 162 -11.23 7.25 30.13
C ARG A 162 -9.84 7.24 29.49
N TRP A 163 -9.10 6.15 29.60
CA TRP A 163 -7.76 6.05 29.05
C TRP A 163 -7.75 5.37 27.67
N GLU A 164 -6.94 5.92 26.78
CA GLU A 164 -6.61 5.34 25.49
C GLU A 164 -5.09 5.23 25.35
N PHE A 165 -4.63 4.08 24.91
CA PHE A 165 -3.23 3.80 24.59
C PHE A 165 -3.15 3.33 23.13
N ASP A 166 -2.39 4.04 22.30
CA ASP A 166 -2.21 3.74 20.88
C ASP A 166 -0.71 3.50 20.63
N LEU A 167 -0.35 2.32 20.15
CA LEU A 167 1.00 1.97 19.76
C LEU A 167 1.00 1.47 18.33
N ARG A 168 1.82 2.08 17.48
CA ARG A 168 2.02 1.67 16.10
C ARG A 168 3.50 1.47 15.84
N TYR A 169 3.81 0.40 15.16
CA TYR A 169 5.14 0.11 14.67
C TYR A 169 5.06 -0.25 13.18
N HIS A 170 5.91 0.40 12.38
CA HIS A 170 6.10 0.06 10.97
C HIS A 170 7.55 -0.30 10.77
N PHE A 171 7.77 -1.39 10.10
CA PHE A 171 9.06 -1.82 9.60
C PHE A 171 8.97 -1.96 8.09
N GLY A 172 9.95 -1.46 7.36
CA GLY A 172 10.01 -1.57 5.92
C GLY A 172 11.40 -1.81 5.38
N LEU A 173 11.44 -2.61 4.33
CA LEU A 173 12.59 -2.77 3.44
C LEU A 173 12.17 -2.25 2.06
N MET A 174 12.83 -1.21 1.57
CA MET A 174 12.56 -0.61 0.26
C MET A 174 13.80 -0.74 -0.60
N GLY A 175 13.64 -1.21 -1.83
CA GLY A 175 14.69 -1.13 -2.83
C GLY A 175 14.56 0.18 -3.59
N LEU A 176 15.59 0.99 -3.61
CA LEU A 176 15.58 2.30 -4.26
C LEU A 176 16.39 2.29 -5.53
N ASP A 177 15.97 3.10 -6.49
CA ASP A 177 16.71 3.34 -7.72
C ASP A 177 17.96 4.16 -7.41
N PHE A 178 19.08 3.83 -8.05
CA PHE A 178 20.34 4.55 -7.90
C PHE A 178 21.15 4.45 -9.19
N ASP A 179 22.17 5.31 -9.33
CA ASP A 179 23.09 5.32 -10.47
C ASP A 179 22.36 5.29 -11.83
N SER A 180 21.33 6.12 -11.96
CA SER A 180 20.47 6.17 -13.15
C SER A 180 19.79 4.83 -13.52
N THR A 181 20.08 3.74 -12.82
CA THR A 181 19.49 2.42 -13.06
C THR A 181 18.11 2.34 -12.44
N ASN A 182 17.17 1.81 -13.20
CA ASN A 182 15.80 1.60 -12.74
C ASN A 182 15.68 0.20 -12.12
N TYR A 183 15.53 0.15 -10.80
CA TYR A 183 15.30 -1.07 -10.04
C TYR A 183 13.81 -1.34 -9.78
N GLY A 184 12.94 -0.46 -10.31
CA GLY A 184 11.49 -0.63 -10.26
C GLY A 184 10.84 -0.15 -8.98
N ALA A 185 11.43 0.81 -8.28
CA ALA A 185 10.85 1.46 -7.11
C ALA A 185 9.95 2.62 -7.50
N ASP A 186 10.42 3.47 -8.42
CA ASP A 186 9.71 4.66 -8.87
C ASP A 186 8.64 4.31 -9.91
N ILE A 187 7.37 4.36 -9.51
CA ILE A 187 6.24 4.09 -10.40
C ILE A 187 6.04 5.16 -11.47
N TYR A 188 6.62 6.35 -11.30
CA TYR A 188 6.52 7.47 -12.25
C TYR A 188 7.58 7.40 -13.34
N ARG A 189 8.50 6.46 -13.26
CA ARG A 189 9.52 6.18 -14.25
C ARG A 189 9.07 5.07 -15.19
N SER A 190 9.32 5.25 -16.51
CA SER A 190 9.06 4.18 -17.48
C SER A 190 9.85 2.93 -17.14
N TYR A 191 9.21 1.77 -17.13
CA TYR A 191 9.91 0.50 -16.90
C TYR A 191 10.88 0.13 -18.05
N ASN A 192 10.82 0.82 -19.17
CA ASN A 192 11.77 0.65 -20.30
C ASN A 192 13.03 1.50 -20.12
N GLU A 193 13.01 2.46 -19.20
CA GLU A 193 14.14 3.38 -18.99
C GLU A 193 15.17 2.75 -18.05
N ASN A 194 16.36 2.45 -18.59
CA ASN A 194 17.53 1.93 -17.87
C ASN A 194 17.19 0.80 -16.87
N ARG A 195 16.27 -0.10 -17.23
CA ARG A 195 15.90 -1.24 -16.39
C ARG A 195 17.10 -2.10 -16.06
N VAL A 196 17.25 -2.47 -14.80
CA VAL A 196 18.39 -3.23 -14.28
C VAL A 196 18.55 -4.59 -14.97
N SER A 197 17.47 -5.33 -15.16
CA SER A 197 17.44 -6.65 -15.77
C SER A 197 16.03 -7.05 -16.18
N ASP A 198 15.95 -7.91 -17.19
CA ASP A 198 14.68 -8.55 -17.56
C ASP A 198 14.30 -9.71 -16.65
N ASN A 199 15.29 -10.34 -16.03
CA ASN A 199 15.11 -11.50 -15.16
C ASN A 199 15.85 -11.31 -13.82
N ASN A 200 15.61 -12.23 -12.88
CA ASN A 200 16.20 -12.24 -11.53
C ASN A 200 15.82 -11.01 -10.68
N ASN A 201 14.69 -10.38 -10.98
CA ASN A 201 14.20 -9.28 -10.18
C ASN A 201 13.62 -9.80 -8.86
N GLN A 202 14.07 -9.20 -7.76
CA GLN A 202 13.65 -9.54 -6.40
C GLN A 202 13.07 -8.31 -5.70
N VAL A 203 12.18 -8.53 -4.74
CA VAL A 203 11.61 -7.44 -3.94
C VAL A 203 12.69 -6.82 -3.04
N ALA A 204 12.66 -5.49 -2.92
CA ALA A 204 13.66 -4.66 -2.23
C ALA A 204 15.05 -4.69 -2.89
N GLN A 205 15.11 -4.94 -4.22
CA GLN A 205 16.35 -4.85 -4.99
C GLN A 205 16.82 -3.40 -5.20
N GLY A 206 18.09 -3.21 -5.49
CA GLY A 206 18.73 -1.90 -5.68
C GLY A 206 19.41 -1.41 -4.42
N ALA A 207 19.35 -0.12 -4.11
CA ALA A 207 19.83 0.42 -2.84
C ALA A 207 18.83 0.10 -1.74
N THR A 208 19.10 -0.94 -0.96
CA THR A 208 18.19 -1.36 0.10
C THR A 208 18.16 -0.33 1.22
N SER A 209 16.97 0.17 1.51
CA SER A 209 16.72 1.09 2.62
C SER A 209 15.83 0.44 3.66
N THR A 210 16.22 0.58 4.91
CA THR A 210 15.47 0.08 6.07
C THR A 210 14.75 1.24 6.74
N TYR A 211 13.45 1.08 6.93
CA TYR A 211 12.58 2.05 7.56
C TYR A 211 12.01 1.49 8.86
N HIS A 212 12.10 2.28 9.93
CA HIS A 212 11.43 2.02 11.19
C HIS A 212 10.63 3.24 11.59
N PHE A 213 9.42 3.01 12.05
CA PHE A 213 8.56 4.04 12.63
C PHE A 213 7.85 3.49 13.86
N VAL A 214 7.95 4.23 14.96
CA VAL A 214 7.20 3.98 16.19
C VAL A 214 6.38 5.20 16.52
N HIS A 215 5.10 5.02 16.80
CA HIS A 215 4.24 6.04 17.37
C HIS A 215 3.57 5.49 18.62
N ALA A 216 3.82 6.13 19.75
CA ALA A 216 3.16 5.84 21.01
C ALA A 216 2.35 7.06 21.45
N ARG A 217 1.10 6.86 21.82
CA ARG A 217 0.18 7.90 22.31
C ARG A 217 -0.59 7.39 23.51
N ILE A 218 -0.70 8.25 24.51
CA ILE A 218 -1.63 8.12 25.62
C ILE A 218 -2.63 9.26 25.57
N ALA A 219 -3.90 8.99 25.78
CA ALA A 219 -4.91 10.04 25.87
C ALA A 219 -5.86 9.76 27.04
N TRP A 220 -6.34 10.84 27.64
CA TRP A 220 -7.36 10.81 28.68
C TRP A 220 -8.60 11.58 28.22
N VAL A 221 -9.74 10.91 28.21
CA VAL A 221 -11.02 11.49 27.83
C VAL A 221 -11.53 12.39 28.95
N VAL A 222 -11.38 13.69 28.77
CA VAL A 222 -11.84 14.71 29.72
C VAL A 222 -13.36 14.77 29.73
N ASN A 223 -13.95 14.87 28.55
CA ASN A 223 -15.41 14.93 28.38
C ASN A 223 -15.87 13.93 27.30
N PRO A 224 -16.53 12.82 27.71
CA PRO A 224 -17.02 11.83 26.73
C PRO A 224 -18.09 12.38 25.78
N ALA A 225 -18.91 13.34 26.21
CA ALA A 225 -19.98 13.88 25.38
C ALA A 225 -19.49 14.69 24.18
N SER A 226 -18.35 15.37 24.31
CA SER A 226 -17.72 16.14 23.24
C SER A 226 -16.49 15.44 22.62
N GLY A 227 -16.14 14.24 23.11
CA GLY A 227 -14.92 13.58 22.71
C GLY A 227 -13.64 14.34 23.07
N LEU A 228 -13.73 15.32 24.02
CA LEU A 228 -12.56 16.11 24.43
C LEU A 228 -11.55 15.23 25.14
N LYS A 229 -10.33 15.20 24.62
CA LYS A 229 -9.20 14.41 25.12
C LYS A 229 -7.98 15.29 25.36
N LEU A 230 -7.28 15.01 26.43
CA LEU A 230 -5.91 15.46 26.64
C LEU A 230 -5.00 14.30 26.17
N GLU A 231 -4.09 14.59 25.25
CA GLU A 231 -3.21 13.55 24.72
C GLU A 231 -1.74 13.96 24.76
N ALA A 232 -0.88 12.96 24.98
CA ALA A 232 0.55 13.09 24.83
C ALA A 232 1.06 11.96 23.94
N GLY A 233 2.04 12.23 23.11
CA GLY A 233 2.59 11.21 22.23
C GLY A 233 4.02 11.48 21.80
N ALA A 234 4.64 10.42 21.34
CA ALA A 234 5.96 10.41 20.78
C ALA A 234 5.97 9.68 19.45
N ARG A 235 6.71 10.20 18.48
CA ARG A 235 7.00 9.54 17.21
C ARG A 235 8.51 9.44 17.06
N TRP A 236 8.96 8.27 16.73
CA TRP A 236 10.34 8.00 16.36
C TRP A 236 10.36 7.42 14.95
N ARG A 237 11.24 7.92 14.12
CA ARG A 237 11.44 7.44 12.76
C ARG A 237 12.93 7.29 12.50
N SER A 238 13.31 6.18 11.90
CA SER A 238 14.64 5.96 11.37
C SER A 238 14.54 5.50 9.92
N LEU A 239 15.35 6.10 9.07
CA LEU A 239 15.57 5.66 7.70
C LEU A 239 17.07 5.46 7.53
N ALA A 240 17.49 4.24 7.25
CA ALA A 240 18.86 3.89 6.93
C ALA A 240 18.91 3.36 5.49
N ALA A 241 19.79 3.89 4.67
CA ALA A 241 20.07 3.36 3.34
C ALA A 241 21.43 2.67 3.33
N ASP A 242 21.58 1.64 2.51
CA ASP A 242 22.88 1.03 2.26
C ASP A 242 23.76 2.03 1.48
N ASN A 243 24.64 2.70 2.21
CA ASN A 243 25.58 3.68 1.69
C ASN A 243 26.85 3.06 1.07
N SER A 244 26.89 1.75 0.87
CA SER A 244 28.06 1.08 0.26
C SER A 244 28.30 1.51 -1.19
N ARG A 245 27.42 2.33 -1.77
CA ARG A 245 27.47 2.84 -3.14
C ARG A 245 27.59 4.36 -3.12
N THR A 246 28.72 4.83 -3.59
CA THR A 246 29.19 6.23 -3.50
C THR A 246 28.42 7.21 -4.38
N ASP A 247 27.56 6.72 -5.27
CA ASP A 247 26.88 7.54 -6.30
C ASP A 247 25.44 7.90 -5.90
N PHE A 248 25.04 7.49 -4.71
CA PHE A 248 23.69 7.72 -4.21
C PHE A 248 23.53 9.16 -3.69
N THR A 249 22.63 9.92 -4.32
CA THR A 249 22.15 11.17 -3.70
C THR A 249 21.50 10.78 -2.38
N PRO A 250 22.02 11.18 -1.21
CA PRO A 250 21.54 10.65 0.05
C PRO A 250 20.07 11.06 0.20
N ILE A 251 19.18 10.07 0.12
CA ILE A 251 17.88 10.21 0.77
C ILE A 251 18.21 10.60 2.19
N ASN A 252 17.52 11.59 2.71
CA ASN A 252 17.74 12.11 4.06
C ASN A 252 17.66 10.94 5.06
N THR A 253 18.75 10.18 5.14
CA THR A 253 18.91 9.09 6.10
C THR A 253 19.13 9.71 7.47
N GLY A 254 18.41 9.21 8.45
CA GLY A 254 18.58 9.73 9.79
C GLY A 254 17.45 9.33 10.71
N MET A 255 17.62 9.71 11.94
CA MET A 255 16.62 9.57 12.98
C MET A 255 15.90 10.89 13.19
N SER A 256 14.58 10.83 13.35
CA SER A 256 13.78 11.97 13.75
C SER A 256 12.88 11.60 14.92
N ASN A 257 12.83 12.48 15.91
CA ASN A 257 11.99 12.35 17.08
C ASN A 257 11.00 13.51 17.11
N TYR A 258 9.77 13.23 17.44
CA TYR A 258 8.73 14.24 17.61
C TYR A 258 7.90 13.91 18.83
N TYR A 259 7.78 14.87 19.74
CA TYR A 259 6.99 14.76 20.96
C TYR A 259 5.89 15.83 20.91
N TYR A 260 4.73 15.50 21.40
CA TYR A 260 3.62 16.43 21.42
C TYR A 260 2.74 16.26 22.66
N LEU A 261 2.12 17.35 23.05
CA LEU A 261 1.03 17.43 24.01
C LEU A 261 -0.09 18.21 23.33
N GLY A 262 -1.32 17.75 23.45
CA GLY A 262 -2.43 18.36 22.74
C GLY A 262 -3.78 18.15 23.42
N LEU A 263 -4.68 19.06 23.08
CA LEU A 263 -6.11 18.90 23.28
C LEU A 263 -6.74 18.52 21.94
N ARG A 264 -7.49 17.45 21.94
CA ARG A 264 -8.21 16.96 20.77
C ARG A 264 -9.68 16.80 21.10
N THR A 265 -10.54 17.16 20.17
CA THR A 265 -11.97 16.94 20.29
C THR A 265 -12.53 16.48 18.95
N GLU A 266 -13.60 15.71 19.01
CA GLU A 266 -14.36 15.22 17.86
C GLU A 266 -15.71 15.96 17.87
N PHE A 267 -15.70 17.25 17.47
CA PHE A 267 -16.90 18.07 17.53
C PHE A 267 -18.02 17.65 16.58
N PHE A 268 -17.68 16.99 15.47
CA PHE A 268 -18.67 16.55 14.50
C PHE A 268 -18.20 15.22 13.88
N ASN A 269 -18.95 14.15 14.12
CA ASN A 269 -19.07 13.09 13.15
C ASN A 269 -19.99 13.63 12.04
N ASN A 270 -19.40 14.28 11.06
CA ASN A 270 -20.14 14.52 9.84
C ASN A 270 -20.29 13.18 9.12
N TYR A 271 -21.31 12.44 9.47
CA TYR A 271 -21.84 11.41 8.61
C TYR A 271 -22.47 12.13 7.42
N TYR A 272 -21.75 12.19 6.33
CA TYR A 272 -22.36 12.42 5.04
C TYR A 272 -22.91 11.08 4.57
N ASP A 273 -24.13 10.78 4.92
CA ASP A 273 -24.92 9.74 4.27
C ASP A 273 -25.31 10.28 2.89
N PHE A 274 -24.50 9.96 1.89
CA PHE A 274 -24.86 10.13 0.51
C PHE A 274 -24.77 8.78 -0.19
#